data_2dd4888bb1be69596120abdc457e8b8d
#
_entry.id   2dd4888bb1be69596120abdc457e8b8d
#
_cell.length_a   1.000
_cell.length_b   1.000
_cell.length_c   1.000
_cell.angle_alpha   90.00
_cell.angle_beta   90.00
_cell.angle_gamma   90.00
#
_symmetry.space_group_name_H-M   'P 1'
#
loop_
_entity.id
_entity.type
_entity.pdbx_description
1 polymer ?
#
loop_
_entity_poly.entity_id
_entity_poly.type
_entity_poly.pdbx_seq_one_letter_code
_entity_poly.pdbx_strand_id
1 'polypeptide(L)'
;MQLTTTELKLLKMHCKIDHNSEDKLLETYYSWAFYEIVSAVTDDYIEYEDWFKSNPLFTRAVYPLANYYFENRIAYQDRNLSLAPHMVLSTVHKLRDSFERYLESEENEI
;
A
#
# COMPACT_ATOMS: atom_id res chain seq x y z
N MET A 1 7.85 0.11 9.66
CA MET A 1 7.04 -1.04 9.25
C MET A 1 7.89 -2.04 8.49
N GLN A 2 7.78 -3.31 8.82
CA GLN A 2 8.51 -4.37 8.14
C GLN A 2 7.56 -5.25 7.34
N LEU A 3 8.01 -5.61 6.13
CA LEU A 3 7.33 -6.63 5.33
C LEU A 3 7.53 -8.00 5.95
N THR A 4 6.46 -8.78 6.05
CA THR A 4 6.58 -10.19 6.37
C THR A 4 7.12 -10.96 5.17
N THR A 5 7.61 -12.17 5.40
CA THR A 5 8.10 -13.03 4.32
C THR A 5 7.00 -13.31 3.29
N THR A 6 5.77 -13.52 3.75
CA THR A 6 4.62 -13.74 2.87
C THR A 6 4.31 -12.53 2.02
N GLU A 7 4.33 -11.33 2.62
CA GLU A 7 4.08 -10.09 1.91
C GLU A 7 5.12 -9.82 0.84
N LEU A 8 6.40 -10.05 1.16
CA LEU A 8 7.49 -9.89 0.19
C LEU A 8 7.32 -10.86 -0.99
N LYS A 9 6.95 -12.10 -0.70
CA LYS A 9 6.69 -13.10 -1.74
C LYS A 9 5.57 -12.68 -2.67
N LEU A 10 4.47 -12.16 -2.12
CA LEU A 10 3.35 -11.68 -2.92
C LEU A 10 3.76 -10.48 -3.78
N LEU A 11 4.55 -9.56 -3.22
CA LEU A 11 5.04 -8.41 -3.97
C LEU A 11 5.93 -8.85 -5.13
N LYS A 12 6.81 -9.81 -4.90
CA LYS A 12 7.68 -10.36 -5.95
C LYS A 12 6.87 -11.01 -7.06
N MET A 13 5.76 -11.67 -6.73
CA MET A 13 4.86 -12.22 -7.73
C MET A 13 4.22 -11.12 -8.58
N HIS A 14 3.79 -10.02 -7.96
CA HIS A 14 3.25 -8.87 -8.69
C HIS A 14 4.29 -8.26 -9.63
N CYS A 15 5.54 -8.18 -9.22
CA CYS A 15 6.62 -7.60 -10.00
C CYS A 15 7.26 -8.58 -10.97
N LYS A 16 6.84 -9.84 -10.96
CA LYS A 16 7.41 -10.92 -11.77
C LYS A 16 8.91 -11.12 -11.55
N ILE A 17 9.31 -11.09 -10.29
CA ILE A 17 10.69 -11.24 -9.86
C ILE A 17 10.85 -12.58 -9.15
N ASP A 18 11.87 -13.36 -9.55
CA ASP A 18 12.13 -14.66 -8.95
C ASP A 18 13.49 -14.77 -8.23
N HIS A 19 14.22 -13.65 -8.14
CA HIS A 19 15.51 -13.59 -7.46
C HIS A 19 15.44 -12.67 -6.24
N ASN A 20 16.51 -12.67 -5.43
CA ASN A 20 16.51 -11.95 -4.15
C ASN A 20 17.38 -10.67 -4.16
N SER A 21 17.98 -10.32 -5.29
CA SER A 21 18.93 -9.21 -5.35
C SER A 21 18.28 -7.84 -5.15
N GLU A 22 16.97 -7.72 -5.31
CA GLU A 22 16.26 -6.45 -5.18
C GLU A 22 15.28 -6.42 -4.01
N ASP A 23 15.39 -7.36 -3.06
CA ASP A 23 14.46 -7.45 -1.94
C ASP A 23 14.40 -6.16 -1.11
N LYS A 24 15.54 -5.55 -0.82
CA LYS A 24 15.58 -4.30 -0.04
C LYS A 24 14.91 -3.15 -0.78
N LEU A 25 15.11 -3.08 -2.09
CA LEU A 25 14.49 -2.06 -2.92
C LEU A 25 12.96 -2.24 -2.95
N LEU A 26 12.51 -3.48 -3.08
CA LEU A 26 11.08 -3.79 -3.04
C LEU A 26 10.47 -3.43 -1.69
N GLU A 27 11.15 -3.71 -0.59
CA GLU A 27 10.71 -3.32 0.74
C GLU A 27 10.55 -1.80 0.86
N THR A 28 11.47 -1.06 0.31
CA THR A 28 11.42 0.41 0.30
C THR A 28 10.18 0.89 -0.46
N TYR A 29 9.94 0.36 -1.65
CA TYR A 29 8.79 0.78 -2.46
C TYR A 29 7.48 0.36 -1.83
N TYR A 30 7.44 -0.80 -1.18
CA TYR A 30 6.26 -1.20 -0.43
C TYR A 30 5.98 -0.23 0.73
N SER A 31 7.03 0.15 1.47
CA SER A 31 6.89 1.15 2.54
C SER A 31 6.32 2.46 2.02
N TRP A 32 6.82 2.95 0.90
CA TRP A 32 6.30 4.18 0.31
C TRP A 32 4.83 4.04 -0.07
N ALA A 33 4.48 2.91 -0.71
CA ALA A 33 3.10 2.66 -1.10
C ALA A 33 2.20 2.56 0.13
N PHE A 34 2.65 1.87 1.17
CA PHE A 34 1.91 1.73 2.41
C PHE A 34 1.59 3.10 3.01
N TYR A 35 2.62 3.93 3.21
CA TYR A 35 2.43 5.24 3.83
C TYR A 35 1.56 6.16 2.98
N GLU A 36 1.70 6.10 1.67
CA GLU A 36 0.90 6.94 0.79
C GLU A 36 -0.59 6.59 0.89
N ILE A 37 -0.91 5.31 0.92
CA ILE A 37 -2.30 4.86 1.01
C ILE A 37 -2.88 5.14 2.38
N VAL A 38 -2.20 4.74 3.46
CA VAL A 38 -2.76 4.88 4.80
C VAL A 38 -2.85 6.34 5.24
N SER A 39 -1.89 7.17 4.86
CA SER A 39 -1.93 8.60 5.20
C SER A 39 -3.03 9.33 4.44
N ALA A 40 -3.46 8.82 3.29
CA ALA A 40 -4.60 9.37 2.57
C ALA A 40 -5.92 9.04 3.24
N VAL A 41 -5.95 8.03 4.12
CA VAL A 41 -7.16 7.61 4.84
C VAL A 41 -7.21 8.20 6.23
N THR A 42 -6.12 8.14 6.99
CA THR A 42 -6.07 8.64 8.36
C THR A 42 -4.65 9.00 8.76
N ASP A 43 -4.53 9.96 9.68
CA ASP A 43 -3.24 10.31 10.30
C ASP A 43 -2.84 9.31 11.39
N ASP A 44 -3.78 8.53 11.87
CA ASP A 44 -3.58 7.57 12.97
C ASP A 44 -3.26 6.16 12.45
N TYR A 45 -2.61 6.06 11.31
CA TYR A 45 -2.40 4.77 10.64
C TYR A 45 -1.60 3.76 11.45
N ILE A 46 -0.75 4.19 12.36
CA ILE A 46 0.04 3.28 13.20
C ILE A 46 -0.89 2.44 14.09
N GLU A 47 -1.91 3.08 14.66
CA GLU A 47 -2.89 2.43 15.52
C GLU A 47 -3.74 1.41 14.76
N TYR A 48 -3.99 1.65 13.46
CA TYR A 48 -4.90 0.83 12.66
C TYR A 48 -4.16 -0.02 11.62
N GLU A 49 -2.86 -0.26 11.79
CA GLU A 49 -2.06 -1.02 10.82
C GLU A 49 -2.66 -2.40 10.53
N ASP A 50 -3.10 -3.12 11.56
CA ASP A 50 -3.69 -4.45 11.38
C ASP A 50 -4.99 -4.39 10.60
N TRP A 51 -5.80 -3.37 10.82
CA TRP A 51 -7.03 -3.17 10.06
C TRP A 51 -6.74 -3.00 8.57
N PHE A 52 -5.75 -2.17 8.24
CA PHE A 52 -5.37 -1.95 6.85
C PHE A 52 -4.86 -3.23 6.21
N LYS A 53 -3.97 -3.94 6.87
CA LYS A 53 -3.35 -5.16 6.31
C LYS A 53 -4.35 -6.29 6.13
N SER A 54 -5.41 -6.33 6.92
CA SER A 54 -6.44 -7.36 6.79
C SER A 54 -7.53 -6.99 5.78
N ASN A 55 -7.52 -5.76 5.24
CA ASN A 55 -8.55 -5.28 4.33
C ASN A 55 -8.18 -5.59 2.88
N PRO A 56 -9.06 -6.30 2.13
CA PRO A 56 -8.77 -6.63 0.72
C PRO A 56 -8.58 -5.40 -0.17
N LEU A 57 -9.24 -4.29 0.14
CA LEU A 57 -9.07 -3.05 -0.63
C LEU A 57 -7.66 -2.52 -0.49
N PHE A 58 -7.09 -2.59 0.71
CA PHE A 58 -5.71 -2.17 0.94
C PHE A 58 -4.73 -3.03 0.14
N THR A 59 -4.90 -4.35 0.17
CA THR A 59 -4.07 -5.28 -0.57
C THR A 59 -4.12 -5.01 -2.07
N ARG A 60 -5.30 -4.69 -2.60
CA ARG A 60 -5.50 -4.38 -4.02
C ARG A 60 -4.86 -3.06 -4.43
N ALA A 61 -4.55 -2.19 -3.49
CA ALA A 61 -3.93 -0.90 -3.76
C ALA A 61 -2.42 -0.93 -3.54
N VAL A 62 -1.96 -1.54 -2.44
CA VAL A 62 -0.56 -1.44 -2.02
C VAL A 62 0.39 -2.18 -2.95
N TYR A 63 0.04 -3.38 -3.40
CA TYR A 63 0.92 -4.15 -4.28
C TYR A 63 1.04 -3.54 -5.67
N PRO A 64 -0.04 -3.16 -6.35
CA PRO A 64 0.10 -2.47 -7.63
C PRO A 64 0.84 -1.14 -7.53
N LEU A 65 0.66 -0.38 -6.45
CA LEU A 65 1.37 0.88 -6.28
C LEU A 65 2.86 0.65 -6.06
N ALA A 66 3.23 -0.32 -5.23
CA ALA A 66 4.64 -0.68 -5.03
C ALA A 66 5.28 -1.16 -6.33
N ASN A 67 4.56 -1.96 -7.11
CA ASN A 67 5.03 -2.40 -8.42
C ASN A 67 5.19 -1.21 -9.38
N TYR A 68 4.27 -0.27 -9.34
CA TYR A 68 4.38 0.95 -10.15
C TYR A 68 5.65 1.71 -9.84
N TYR A 69 5.99 1.89 -8.56
CA TYR A 69 7.25 2.54 -8.17
C TYR A 69 8.45 1.74 -8.66
N PHE A 70 8.41 0.42 -8.54
CA PHE A 70 9.50 -0.43 -8.98
C PHE A 70 9.72 -0.35 -10.49
N GLU A 71 8.66 -0.43 -11.28
CA GLU A 71 8.74 -0.37 -12.74
C GLU A 71 9.21 0.99 -13.25
N ASN A 72 8.91 2.04 -12.50
CA ASN A 72 9.24 3.41 -12.90
C ASN A 72 10.40 3.99 -12.10
N ARG A 73 11.21 3.16 -11.45
CA ARG A 73 12.27 3.62 -10.55
C ARG A 73 13.30 4.54 -11.20
N ILE A 74 13.63 4.31 -12.46
CA ILE A 74 14.57 5.15 -13.19
C ILE A 74 13.92 6.49 -13.54
N ALA A 75 12.71 6.45 -14.06
CA ALA A 75 11.96 7.65 -14.42
C ALA A 75 11.63 8.48 -13.17
N TYR A 76 11.41 7.82 -12.02
CA TYR A 76 11.11 8.50 -10.78
C TYR A 76 12.27 9.34 -10.28
N GLN A 77 13.50 8.94 -10.54
CA GLN A 77 14.69 9.71 -10.18
C GLN A 77 14.81 10.99 -11.00
N ASP A 78 14.36 10.97 -12.24
CA ASP A 78 14.47 12.09 -13.17
C ASP A 78 13.26 12.99 -13.21
N ARG A 79 12.11 12.48 -12.80
CA ARG A 79 10.82 13.18 -12.88
C ARG A 79 10.04 12.99 -11.61
N ASN A 80 9.28 14.02 -11.24
CA ASN A 80 8.33 13.91 -10.15
C ASN A 80 7.09 13.16 -10.64
N LEU A 81 7.02 11.86 -10.39
CA LEU A 81 5.88 11.03 -10.74
C LEU A 81 4.78 11.26 -9.70
N SER A 82 3.96 12.26 -9.93
CA SER A 82 2.92 12.66 -8.98
C SER A 82 1.59 11.92 -9.18
N LEU A 83 1.46 11.13 -10.25
CA LEU A 83 0.20 10.50 -10.61
C LEU A 83 0.20 9.02 -10.21
N ALA A 84 -0.54 8.69 -9.16
CA ALA A 84 -0.83 7.30 -8.83
C ALA A 84 -1.76 6.72 -9.91
N PRO A 85 -1.68 5.41 -10.20
CA PRO A 85 -2.63 4.77 -11.12
C PRO A 85 -4.07 5.02 -10.68
N HIS A 86 -4.96 5.23 -11.64
CA HIS A 86 -6.38 5.50 -11.36
C HIS A 86 -7.01 4.43 -10.46
N MET A 87 -6.63 3.18 -10.66
CA MET A 87 -7.13 2.09 -9.85
C MET A 87 -6.81 2.28 -8.37
N VAL A 88 -5.61 2.80 -8.08
CA VAL A 88 -5.20 3.07 -6.69
C VAL A 88 -6.05 4.19 -6.09
N LEU A 89 -6.25 5.28 -6.83
CA LEU A 89 -7.08 6.40 -6.35
C LEU A 89 -8.50 5.96 -6.04
N SER A 90 -9.11 5.19 -6.95
CA SER A 90 -10.45 4.67 -6.74
C SER A 90 -10.52 3.77 -5.51
N THR A 91 -9.53 2.91 -5.34
CA THR A 91 -9.47 2.01 -4.18
C THR A 91 -9.28 2.78 -2.88
N VAL A 92 -8.48 3.84 -2.90
CA VAL A 92 -8.27 4.70 -1.71
C VAL A 92 -9.60 5.35 -1.28
N HIS A 93 -10.41 5.83 -2.23
CA HIS A 93 -11.72 6.40 -1.90
C HIS A 93 -12.64 5.39 -1.23
N LYS A 94 -12.68 4.17 -1.76
CA LYS A 94 -13.48 3.08 -1.16
C LYS A 94 -12.94 2.69 0.21
N LEU A 95 -11.64 2.67 0.36
CA LEU A 95 -10.98 2.34 1.62
C LEU A 95 -11.30 3.39 2.68
N ARG A 96 -11.32 4.66 2.31
CA ARG A 96 -11.68 5.75 3.21
C ARG A 96 -13.11 5.60 3.73
N ASP A 97 -14.06 5.30 2.84
CA ASP A 97 -15.45 5.06 3.23
C ASP A 97 -15.56 3.86 4.16
N SER A 98 -14.84 2.79 3.86
CA SER A 98 -14.83 1.58 4.67
C SER A 98 -14.25 1.86 6.06
N PHE A 99 -13.22 2.68 6.16
CA PHE A 99 -12.59 3.06 7.41
C PHE A 99 -13.55 3.88 8.28
N GLU A 100 -14.25 4.83 7.68
CA GLU A 100 -15.25 5.64 8.41
C GLU A 100 -16.35 4.77 9.00
N ARG A 101 -16.82 3.78 8.23
CA ARG A 101 -17.84 2.83 8.73
C ARG A 101 -17.29 1.96 9.86
N TYR A 102 -16.03 1.58 9.77
CA TYR A 102 -15.37 0.81 10.83
C TYR A 102 -15.31 1.63 12.13
N LEU A 103 -14.93 2.90 12.04
CA LEU A 103 -14.89 3.77 13.22
C LEU A 103 -16.27 3.97 13.84
N GLU A 104 -17.31 4.15 13.02
CA GLU A 104 -18.67 4.27 13.51
C GLU A 104 -19.13 2.99 14.22
N SER A 105 -18.77 1.84 13.67
CA SER A 105 -19.07 0.54 14.26
C SER A 105 -18.43 0.38 15.63
N GLU A 106 -17.18 0.82 15.80
CA GLU A 106 -16.50 0.78 17.10
C GLU A 106 -17.17 1.70 18.12
N GLU A 107 -17.60 2.88 17.71
CA GLU A 107 -18.32 3.80 18.59
C GLU A 107 -19.63 3.22 19.06
N ASN A 108 -20.34 2.48 18.20
CA ASN A 108 -21.64 1.90 18.52
C ASN A 108 -21.53 0.65 19.40
N GLU A 109 -20.36 0.06 19.52
CA GLU A 109 -20.15 -1.10 20.38
C GLU A 109 -19.91 -0.73 21.85
N ILE A 110 -19.75 0.53 22.13
CA ILE A 110 -19.61 1.05 23.50
C ILE A 110 -21.00 1.32 24.06
#